data_452ea10f171310d9e8a5c7dce98b4253
#
_entry.id   452ea10f171310d9e8a5c7dce98b4253
#
_cell.length_a   1.000
_cell.length_b   1.000
_cell.length_c   1.000
_cell.angle_alpha   90.00
_cell.angle_beta   90.00
_cell.angle_gamma   90.00
#
_symmetry.space_group_name_H-M   'P 1'
#
loop_
_entity.id
_entity.type
_entity.pdbx_description
1 polymer ?
#
loop_
_entity_poly.entity_id
_entity_poly.type
_entity_poly.pdbx_seq_one_letter_code
_entity_poly.pdbx_strand_id
1 'polypeptide(L)'
;AAKLSKYFNQNVDLLVLDFECSCSKSQTQQVINDFFQKYTPSKFSIIHQGSKGDSDFAIGTLETDKGKYRVYFMIKTINKVAFIHLFRIEAQTE
;
A
#
# COMPACT_ATOMS: atom_id res chain seq x y z
N ALA A 1 -5.10 -6.14 7.66
CA ALA A 1 -5.44 -4.96 6.85
C ALA A 1 -6.55 -4.11 7.47
N ALA A 2 -7.28 -4.62 8.47
CA ALA A 2 -8.37 -3.85 9.07
C ALA A 2 -7.88 -2.53 9.71
N LYS A 3 -6.71 -2.54 10.34
CA LYS A 3 -6.14 -1.31 10.89
C LYS A 3 -5.69 -0.34 9.81
N LEU A 4 -5.17 -0.86 8.70
CA LEU A 4 -4.69 -0.06 7.60
C LEU A 4 -5.85 0.55 6.81
N SER A 5 -6.95 -0.18 6.68
CA SER A 5 -8.06 0.22 5.83
C SER A 5 -8.71 1.53 6.25
N LYS A 6 -8.66 1.87 7.53
CA LYS A 6 -9.25 3.14 7.99
C LYS A 6 -8.50 4.36 7.46
N TYR A 7 -7.27 4.18 6.98
CA TYR A 7 -6.48 5.26 6.39
C TYR A 7 -6.63 5.33 4.87
N PHE A 8 -7.35 4.39 4.25
CA PHE A 8 -7.57 4.44 2.82
C PHE A 8 -8.58 5.51 2.46
N ASN A 9 -8.30 6.22 1.36
CA ASN A 9 -9.28 7.10 0.77
C ASN A 9 -10.47 6.29 0.26
N GLN A 10 -11.59 6.96 -0.05
CA GLN A 10 -12.77 6.29 -0.60
C GLN A 10 -12.46 5.57 -1.91
N ASN A 11 -11.56 6.13 -2.70
CA ASN A 11 -11.04 5.50 -3.91
C ASN A 11 -9.52 5.44 -3.81
N VAL A 12 -8.95 4.29 -4.10
CA VAL A 12 -7.52 4.05 -4.02
C VAL A 12 -7.04 3.50 -5.35
N ASP A 13 -6.00 4.12 -5.91
CA ASP A 13 -5.30 3.55 -7.05
C ASP A 13 -4.44 2.41 -6.53
N LEU A 14 -4.83 1.20 -6.87
CA LEU A 14 -4.25 -0.01 -6.31
C LEU A 14 -3.57 -0.84 -7.38
N LEU A 15 -2.35 -1.26 -7.09
CA LEU A 15 -1.64 -2.24 -7.88
C LEU A 15 -1.06 -3.28 -6.93
N VAL A 16 -1.49 -4.53 -7.08
CA VAL A 16 -0.97 -5.65 -6.29
C VAL A 16 -0.48 -6.69 -7.29
N LEU A 17 0.84 -6.76 -7.45
CA LEU A 17 1.52 -7.57 -8.45
C LEU A 17 1.06 -7.13 -9.84
N ASP A 18 0.28 -7.94 -10.54
CA ASP A 18 -0.25 -7.58 -11.86
C ASP A 18 -1.74 -7.21 -11.84
N PHE A 19 -2.34 -7.15 -10.66
CA PHE A 19 -3.74 -6.73 -10.50
C PHE A 19 -3.79 -5.22 -10.26
N GLU A 20 -4.52 -4.52 -11.10
CA GLU A 20 -4.61 -3.07 -11.05
C GLU A 20 -6.07 -2.63 -11.06
N CYS A 21 -6.43 -1.69 -10.21
CA CYS A 21 -7.76 -1.12 -10.19
C CYS A 21 -7.77 0.26 -9.55
N SER A 22 -8.84 1.02 -9.84
CA SER A 22 -9.23 2.16 -9.04
C SER A 22 -10.35 1.64 -8.12
N CYS A 23 -9.98 1.25 -6.92
CA CYS A 23 -10.84 0.48 -6.05
C CYS A 23 -11.44 1.34 -4.95
N SER A 24 -12.64 0.96 -4.50
CA SER A 24 -13.21 1.55 -3.30
C SER A 24 -12.39 1.12 -2.08
N LYS A 25 -12.62 1.80 -0.96
CA LYS A 25 -11.96 1.48 0.30
C LYS A 25 -12.16 0.02 0.69
N SER A 26 -13.40 -0.49 0.60
CA SER A 26 -13.68 -1.88 0.96
C SER A 26 -13.07 -2.88 -0.01
N GLN A 27 -13.06 -2.57 -1.31
CA GLN A 27 -12.41 -3.42 -2.31
C GLN A 27 -10.90 -3.46 -2.08
N THR A 28 -10.30 -2.32 -1.79
CA THR A 28 -8.87 -2.24 -1.49
C THR A 28 -8.52 -3.11 -0.29
N GLN A 29 -9.30 -3.02 0.78
CA GLN A 29 -9.10 -3.84 1.96
C GLN A 29 -9.17 -5.33 1.62
N GLN A 30 -10.14 -5.72 0.80
CA GLN A 30 -10.31 -7.12 0.41
C GLN A 30 -9.11 -7.63 -0.38
N VAL A 31 -8.64 -6.87 -1.35
CA VAL A 31 -7.50 -7.26 -2.18
C VAL A 31 -6.23 -7.41 -1.32
N ILE A 32 -6.00 -6.48 -0.41
CA ILE A 32 -4.81 -6.52 0.44
C ILE A 32 -4.90 -7.67 1.44
N ASN A 33 -6.08 -7.93 1.99
CA ASN A 33 -6.28 -9.09 2.88
C ASN A 33 -5.98 -10.40 2.13
N ASP A 34 -6.48 -10.53 0.91
CA ASP A 34 -6.23 -11.73 0.11
C ASP A 34 -4.73 -11.89 -0.18
N PHE A 35 -4.04 -10.80 -0.45
CA PHE A 35 -2.59 -10.83 -0.66
C PHE A 35 -1.89 -11.36 0.60
N PHE A 36 -2.23 -10.83 1.76
CA PHE A 36 -1.57 -11.23 3.01
C PHE A 36 -1.90 -12.66 3.44
N GLN A 37 -3.03 -13.21 2.99
CA GLN A 37 -3.34 -14.61 3.24
C GLN A 37 -2.43 -15.54 2.42
N LYS A 38 -2.07 -15.13 1.21
CA LYS A 38 -1.18 -15.91 0.33
C LYS A 38 0.29 -15.68 0.65
N TYR A 39 0.62 -14.47 1.06
CA TYR A 39 1.99 -14.05 1.32
C TYR A 39 2.05 -13.52 2.75
N THR A 40 2.46 -14.37 3.68
CA THR A 40 2.49 -14.01 5.09
C THR A 40 3.62 -13.02 5.36
N PRO A 41 3.30 -11.79 5.78
CA PRO A 41 4.34 -10.79 6.03
C PRO A 41 5.13 -11.12 7.29
N SER A 42 6.46 -10.98 7.22
CA SER A 42 7.33 -11.19 8.36
C SER A 42 8.04 -9.90 8.78
N LYS A 43 8.28 -8.98 7.84
CA LYS A 43 8.98 -7.73 8.13
C LYS A 43 8.64 -6.68 7.09
N PHE A 44 8.50 -5.46 7.55
CA PHE A 44 8.33 -4.30 6.67
C PHE A 44 9.30 -3.21 7.09
N SER A 45 10.03 -2.65 6.13
CA SER A 45 10.99 -1.58 6.38
C SER A 45 10.81 -0.48 5.35
N ILE A 46 10.71 0.77 5.81
CA ILE A 46 10.66 1.92 4.92
C ILE A 46 12.10 2.25 4.51
N ILE A 47 12.36 2.27 3.20
CA ILE A 47 13.70 2.53 2.66
C ILE A 47 13.84 3.92 2.10
N HIS A 48 12.73 4.59 1.78
CA HIS A 48 12.74 5.95 1.26
C HIS A 48 11.40 6.60 1.51
N GLN A 49 11.42 7.88 1.85
CA GLN A 49 10.19 8.66 2.00
C GLN A 49 10.47 10.11 1.66
N GLY A 50 9.42 10.82 1.26
CA GLY A 50 9.54 12.22 0.88
C GLY A 50 8.18 12.88 0.80
N SER A 51 8.20 14.16 0.45
CA SER A 51 7.01 14.98 0.32
C SER A 51 7.06 15.75 -0.97
N LYS A 52 5.88 15.93 -1.59
CA LYS A 52 5.74 16.76 -2.78
C LYS A 52 4.40 17.48 -2.70
N GLY A 53 4.45 18.81 -2.49
CA GLY A 53 3.24 19.58 -2.28
C GLY A 53 2.54 19.16 -0.99
N ASP A 54 1.26 18.82 -1.09
CA ASP A 54 0.44 18.35 0.03
C ASP A 54 0.40 16.82 0.11
N SER A 55 1.22 16.13 -0.68
CA SER A 55 1.28 14.67 -0.69
C SER A 55 2.61 14.19 -0.15
N ASP A 56 2.56 13.13 0.63
CA ASP A 56 3.73 12.41 1.11
C ASP A 56 3.76 11.05 0.44
N PHE A 57 4.97 10.52 0.23
CA PHE A 57 5.13 9.18 -0.31
C PHE A 57 6.14 8.40 0.50
N ALA A 58 6.01 7.08 0.47
CA ALA A 58 6.96 6.19 1.09
C ALA A 58 7.15 4.95 0.23
N ILE A 59 8.37 4.43 0.23
CA ILE A 59 8.73 3.20 -0.44
C ILE A 59 9.34 2.28 0.61
N GLY A 60 8.87 1.05 0.69
CA GLY A 60 9.36 0.09 1.65
C GLY A 60 9.63 -1.26 1.04
N THR A 61 10.30 -2.11 1.79
CA THR A 61 10.49 -3.51 1.45
C THR A 61 9.63 -4.34 2.39
N LEU A 62 8.81 -5.19 1.81
CA LEU A 62 7.98 -6.14 2.54
C LEU A 62 8.57 -7.53 2.36
N GLU A 63 8.96 -8.15 3.46
CA GLU A 63 9.46 -9.52 3.45
C GLU A 63 8.32 -10.45 3.83
N THR A 64 8.12 -11.48 3.02
CA THR A 64 7.08 -12.47 3.23
C THR A 64 7.69 -13.86 3.20
N ASP A 65 6.87 -14.87 3.53
CA ASP A 65 7.27 -16.27 3.46
C ASP A 65 7.58 -16.73 2.02
N LYS A 66 7.20 -15.95 1.01
CA LYS A 66 7.42 -16.28 -0.40
C LYS A 66 8.39 -15.35 -1.12
N GLY A 67 9.05 -14.45 -0.38
CA GLY A 67 10.03 -13.56 -0.96
C GLY A 67 9.83 -12.12 -0.55
N LYS A 68 10.54 -11.24 -1.25
CA LYS A 68 10.54 -9.81 -0.95
C LYS A 68 9.76 -9.05 -2.01
N TYR A 69 9.02 -8.04 -1.56
CA TYR A 69 8.20 -7.20 -2.42
C TYR A 69 8.48 -5.74 -2.11
N ARG A 70 8.33 -4.90 -3.12
CA ARG A 70 8.43 -3.45 -2.97
C ARG A 70 7.04 -2.90 -2.76
N VAL A 71 6.86 -2.11 -1.71
CA VAL A 71 5.59 -1.44 -1.40
C VAL A 71 5.79 0.06 -1.60
N TYR A 72 4.91 0.66 -2.37
CA TYR A 72 4.90 2.09 -2.63
C TYR A 72 3.52 2.62 -2.29
N PHE A 73 3.46 3.68 -1.49
CA PHE A 73 2.18 4.30 -1.20
C PHE A 73 2.30 5.81 -1.11
N MET A 74 1.21 6.49 -1.43
CA MET A 74 1.11 7.93 -1.33
C MET A 74 -0.01 8.31 -0.37
N ILE A 75 0.28 9.29 0.46
CA ILE A 75 -0.65 9.80 1.47
C ILE A 75 -0.94 11.26 1.13
N LYS A 76 -2.23 11.61 1.14
CA LYS A 76 -2.67 12.98 0.97
C LYS A 76 -3.40 13.42 2.22
N THR A 77 -3.09 14.61 2.70
CA THR A 77 -3.73 15.18 3.88
C THR A 77 -4.88 16.08 3.44
N ILE A 78 -6.09 15.78 3.92
CA ILE A 78 -7.29 16.56 3.65
C ILE A 78 -7.91 16.92 4.99
N ASN A 79 -8.07 18.22 5.26
CA ASN A 79 -8.64 18.70 6.52
C ASN A 79 -7.95 18.12 7.76
N LYS A 80 -6.60 18.07 7.71
CA LYS A 80 -5.75 17.56 8.79
C LYS A 80 -5.86 16.05 9.00
N VAL A 81 -6.51 15.33 8.07
CA VAL A 81 -6.60 13.88 8.13
C VAL A 81 -5.83 13.30 6.95
N ALA A 82 -4.97 12.35 7.23
CA ALA A 82 -4.14 11.70 6.22
C ALA A 82 -4.86 10.49 5.63
N PHE A 83 -4.88 10.39 4.29
CA PHE A 83 -5.50 9.29 3.59
C PHE A 83 -4.53 8.70 2.57
N ILE A 84 -4.50 7.37 2.48
CA ILE A 84 -3.77 6.66 1.45
C ILE A 84 -4.62 6.65 0.19
N HIS A 85 -4.14 7.25 -0.90
CA HIS A 85 -4.86 7.30 -2.16
C HIS A 85 -4.18 6.52 -3.28
N LEU A 86 -2.96 6.01 -3.04
CA LEU A 86 -2.26 5.14 -3.97
C LEU A 86 -1.50 4.10 -3.16
N PHE A 87 -1.58 2.84 -3.57
CA PHE A 87 -0.91 1.74 -2.91
C PHE A 87 -0.48 0.71 -3.93
N ARG A 88 0.81 0.39 -3.94
CA ARG A 88 1.36 -0.56 -4.90
C ARG A 88 2.21 -1.60 -4.19
N ILE A 89 2.03 -2.85 -4.58
CA ILE A 89 2.89 -3.96 -4.16
C ILE A 89 3.43 -4.60 -5.44
N GLU A 90 4.75 -4.58 -5.58
CA GLU A 90 5.41 -5.11 -6.76
C GLU A 90 6.48 -6.10 -6.34
N ALA A 91 6.73 -7.11 -7.18
CA ALA A 91 7.81 -8.03 -6.94
C ALA A 91 9.13 -7.27 -6.98
N GLN A 92 9.98 -7.49 -5.97
CA GLN A 92 11.29 -6.87 -5.94
C GLN A 92 12.24 -7.69 -6.80
N THR A 93 12.71 -7.10 -7.87
CA THR A 93 13.73 -7.71 -8.72
C THR A 93 15.07 -7.03 -8.43
N GLU A 94 16.10 -7.82 -8.40
CA GLU A 94 17.45 -7.32 -8.19
C GLU A 94 18.17 -7.07 -9.49
#